data_bf4024eba88cd3c4aa2cdd9bbea9c0d7
#
_entry.id   bf4024eba88cd3c4aa2cdd9bbea9c0d7
#
_cell.length_a   1.000
_cell.length_b   1.000
_cell.length_c   1.000
_cell.angle_alpha   90.00
_cell.angle_beta   90.00
_cell.angle_gamma   90.00
#
_symmetry.space_group_name_H-M   'P 1'
#
loop_
_entity.id
_entity.type
_entity.pdbx_description
1 polymer ?
#
loop_
_entity_poly.entity_id
_entity_poly.type
_entity_poly.pdbx_seq_one_letter_code
_entity_poly.pdbx_strand_id
1 'polypeptide(L)'
;MIQKAAQLIVKAQRVVCICHANPDGDAIGALLGMGHTLEKAYPEKQILFFCKDPAPEIFQFLFGVERVQTDVLLQDGDVIVFLDIAEPKLTGLLDSHSQLFEDSTLSINIDHHPTNVNFGTVNLIDPDAASA
;
A
#
# COMPACT_ATOMS: atom_id res chain seq x y z
N MET A 1 7.12 -10.21 13.25
CA MET A 1 6.18 -9.38 12.43
C MET A 1 6.57 -9.35 10.96
N ILE A 2 7.82 -9.11 10.63
CA ILE A 2 8.30 -9.11 9.23
C ILE A 2 8.08 -10.49 8.58
N GLN A 3 8.36 -11.58 9.28
CA GLN A 3 8.15 -12.93 8.75
C GLN A 3 6.67 -13.18 8.41
N LYS A 4 5.74 -12.70 9.24
CA LYS A 4 4.31 -12.85 8.98
C LYS A 4 3.88 -12.05 7.75
N ALA A 5 4.38 -10.82 7.61
CA ALA A 5 4.14 -10.02 6.42
C ALA A 5 4.66 -10.71 5.15
N ALA A 6 5.90 -11.21 5.21
CA ALA A 6 6.50 -11.95 4.10
C ALA A 6 5.68 -13.20 3.73
N GLN A 7 5.18 -13.94 4.72
CA GLN A 7 4.34 -15.12 4.47
C GLN A 7 3.03 -14.76 3.75
N LEU A 8 2.39 -13.65 4.11
CA LEU A 8 1.18 -13.18 3.43
C LEU A 8 1.48 -12.88 1.96
N ILE A 9 2.58 -12.18 1.69
CA ILE A 9 2.99 -11.84 0.32
C ILE A 9 3.32 -13.11 -0.48
N VAL A 10 4.07 -14.04 0.10
CA VAL A 10 4.47 -15.29 -0.58
C VAL A 10 3.25 -16.08 -1.05
N LYS A 11 2.21 -16.16 -0.21
CA LYS A 11 0.99 -16.92 -0.51
C LYS A 11 0.06 -16.21 -1.48
N ALA A 12 0.13 -14.87 -1.59
CA ALA A 12 -0.75 -14.11 -2.45
C ALA A 12 -0.38 -14.29 -3.93
N GLN A 13 -1.39 -14.36 -4.80
CA GLN A 13 -1.17 -14.26 -6.25
C GLN A 13 -1.23 -12.82 -6.73
N ARG A 14 -1.99 -11.99 -6.03
CA ARG A 14 -2.17 -10.59 -6.37
C ARG A 14 -1.98 -9.73 -5.12
N VAL A 15 -1.17 -8.68 -5.24
CA VAL A 15 -0.89 -7.71 -4.16
C VAL A 15 -1.26 -6.32 -4.64
N VAL A 16 -2.03 -5.61 -3.82
CA VAL A 16 -2.46 -4.23 -4.11
C VAL A 16 -1.74 -3.30 -3.13
N CYS A 17 -0.83 -2.49 -3.64
CA CYS A 17 -0.12 -1.48 -2.86
C CYS A 17 -0.90 -0.17 -2.88
N ILE A 18 -1.12 0.44 -1.72
CA ILE A 18 -1.94 1.63 -1.54
C ILE A 18 -1.21 2.65 -0.68
N CYS A 19 -1.20 3.92 -1.09
CA CYS A 19 -0.75 5.04 -0.26
C CYS A 19 -1.92 5.97 0.07
N HIS A 20 -1.68 6.99 0.93
CA HIS A 20 -2.73 7.92 1.34
C HIS A 20 -3.21 8.83 0.19
N ALA A 21 -4.42 9.36 0.31
CA ALA A 21 -4.95 10.37 -0.61
C ALA A 21 -4.09 11.63 -0.55
N ASN A 22 -4.13 12.42 -1.64
CA ASN A 22 -3.30 13.61 -1.78
C ASN A 22 -1.81 13.28 -1.51
N PRO A 23 -1.21 12.36 -2.28
CA PRO A 23 0.08 11.77 -1.94
C PRO A 23 1.23 12.77 -2.07
N ASP A 24 2.10 12.74 -1.09
CA ASP A 24 3.38 13.46 -1.09
C ASP A 24 4.53 12.57 -1.60
N GLY A 25 5.77 13.06 -1.50
CA GLY A 25 6.94 12.33 -1.96
C GLY A 25 7.19 11.02 -1.20
N ASP A 26 6.93 11.00 0.11
CA ASP A 26 7.05 9.78 0.93
C ASP A 26 6.03 8.73 0.47
N ALA A 27 4.76 9.12 0.35
CA ALA A 27 3.69 8.23 -0.06
C ALA A 27 3.94 7.63 -1.45
N ILE A 28 4.22 8.44 -2.46
CA ILE A 28 4.48 7.98 -3.83
C ILE A 28 5.78 7.18 -3.91
N GLY A 29 6.83 7.61 -3.22
CA GLY A 29 8.10 6.90 -3.18
C GLY A 29 7.95 5.51 -2.56
N ALA A 30 7.26 5.42 -1.42
CA ALA A 30 6.98 4.14 -0.76
C ALA A 30 6.12 3.22 -1.64
N LEU A 31 5.06 3.77 -2.27
CA LEU A 31 4.18 3.02 -3.16
C LEU A 31 4.95 2.40 -4.33
N LEU A 32 5.70 3.20 -5.06
CA LEU A 32 6.46 2.73 -6.22
C LEU A 32 7.62 1.82 -5.81
N GLY A 33 8.33 2.16 -4.74
CA GLY A 33 9.45 1.37 -4.24
C GLY A 33 9.02 -0.03 -3.81
N MET A 34 7.95 -0.14 -3.05
CA MET A 34 7.40 -1.44 -2.63
C MET A 34 6.92 -2.24 -3.83
N GLY A 35 6.10 -1.65 -4.70
CA GLY A 35 5.54 -2.36 -5.85
C GLY A 35 6.62 -2.88 -6.79
N HIS A 36 7.62 -2.06 -7.13
CA HIS A 36 8.72 -2.50 -8.00
C HIS A 36 9.59 -3.58 -7.34
N THR A 37 9.80 -3.49 -6.03
CA THR A 37 10.52 -4.53 -5.29
C THR A 37 9.79 -5.87 -5.36
N LEU A 38 8.46 -5.85 -5.16
CA LEU A 38 7.64 -7.05 -5.25
C LEU A 38 7.61 -7.63 -6.66
N GLU A 39 7.52 -6.80 -7.69
CA GLU A 39 7.57 -7.27 -9.08
C GLU A 39 8.91 -7.96 -9.41
N LYS A 40 10.01 -7.40 -8.91
CA LYS A 40 11.33 -7.98 -9.13
C LYS A 40 11.50 -9.30 -8.38
N ALA A 41 10.99 -9.37 -7.14
CA ALA A 41 11.10 -10.57 -6.31
C ALA A 41 10.16 -11.69 -6.76
N TYR A 42 8.99 -11.33 -7.28
CA TYR A 42 7.91 -12.26 -7.64
C TYR A 42 7.34 -11.92 -9.02
N PRO A 43 8.08 -12.17 -10.10
CA PRO A 43 7.65 -11.78 -11.46
C PRO A 43 6.34 -12.45 -11.91
N GLU A 44 5.95 -13.55 -11.27
CA GLU A 44 4.72 -14.29 -11.55
C GLU A 44 3.47 -13.68 -10.90
N LYS A 45 3.66 -12.78 -9.92
CA LYS A 45 2.53 -12.16 -9.21
C LYS A 45 2.02 -10.92 -9.94
N GLN A 46 0.74 -10.64 -9.76
CA GLN A 46 0.15 -9.38 -10.19
C GLN A 46 0.30 -8.35 -9.09
N ILE A 47 1.02 -7.28 -9.37
CA ILE A 47 1.25 -6.17 -8.44
C ILE A 47 0.53 -4.93 -8.98
N LEU A 48 -0.34 -4.33 -8.17
CA LEU A 48 -1.10 -3.14 -8.51
C LEU A 48 -0.67 -1.96 -7.64
N PHE A 49 -0.65 -0.78 -8.23
CA PHE A 49 -0.36 0.49 -7.55
C PHE A 49 -1.65 1.29 -7.50
N PHE A 50 -2.14 1.59 -6.32
CA PHE A 50 -3.43 2.24 -6.13
C PHE A 50 -3.31 3.44 -5.19
N CYS A 51 -3.78 4.58 -5.64
CA CYS A 51 -3.99 5.78 -4.83
C CYS A 51 -5.29 6.44 -5.28
N LYS A 52 -6.10 6.91 -4.36
CA LYS A 52 -7.35 7.61 -4.70
C LYS A 52 -7.11 8.78 -5.66
N ASP A 53 -6.03 9.51 -5.44
CA ASP A 53 -5.67 10.68 -6.24
C ASP A 53 -4.50 10.36 -7.17
N PRO A 54 -4.43 10.99 -8.35
CA PRO A 54 -3.26 10.83 -9.22
C PRO A 54 -2.01 11.42 -8.57
N ALA A 55 -0.84 10.89 -8.95
CA ALA A 55 0.42 11.44 -8.49
C ALA A 55 0.58 12.90 -8.95
N PRO A 56 0.99 13.82 -8.06
CA PRO A 56 1.25 15.20 -8.43
C PRO A 56 2.26 15.33 -9.57
N GLU A 57 2.11 16.39 -10.36
CA GLU A 57 2.96 16.65 -11.53
C GLU A 57 4.45 16.63 -11.18
N ILE A 58 4.81 17.15 -10.02
CA ILE A 58 6.21 17.20 -9.56
C ILE A 58 6.85 15.80 -9.45
N PHE A 59 6.07 14.73 -9.31
CA PHE A 59 6.56 13.35 -9.19
C PHE A 59 6.48 12.55 -10.48
N GLN A 60 6.09 13.15 -11.60
CA GLN A 60 5.94 12.44 -12.89
C GLN A 60 7.27 11.91 -13.45
N PHE A 61 8.40 12.37 -12.93
CA PHE A 61 9.71 11.84 -13.32
C PHE A 61 10.03 10.45 -12.73
N LEU A 62 9.26 10.00 -11.74
CA LEU A 62 9.51 8.73 -11.07
C LEU A 62 9.15 7.55 -11.99
N PHE A 63 10.04 6.56 -12.03
CA PHE A 63 9.84 5.36 -12.84
C PHE A 63 8.57 4.60 -12.41
N GLY A 64 7.69 4.34 -13.39
CA GLY A 64 6.46 3.58 -13.16
C GLY A 64 5.30 4.40 -12.58
N VAL A 65 5.46 5.70 -12.39
CA VAL A 65 4.39 6.56 -11.82
C VAL A 65 3.10 6.52 -12.65
N GLU A 66 3.19 6.32 -13.96
CA GLU A 66 2.05 6.19 -14.87
C GLU A 66 1.21 4.94 -14.58
N ARG A 67 1.72 4.00 -13.82
CA ARG A 67 1.01 2.77 -13.43
C ARG A 67 0.13 2.93 -12.20
N VAL A 68 0.23 4.07 -11.52
CA VAL A 68 -0.63 4.36 -10.36
C VAL A 68 -2.06 4.55 -10.85
N GLN A 69 -2.95 3.66 -10.40
CA GLN A 69 -4.37 3.68 -10.75
C GLN A 69 -5.15 4.42 -9.67
N THR A 70 -6.19 5.13 -10.06
CA THR A 70 -7.08 5.84 -9.14
C THR A 70 -8.35 5.05 -8.81
N ASP A 71 -8.53 3.90 -9.44
CA ASP A 71 -9.59 2.94 -9.13
C ASP A 71 -9.08 1.52 -9.42
N VAL A 72 -9.26 0.62 -8.46
CA VAL A 72 -8.88 -0.79 -8.57
C VAL A 72 -10.05 -1.64 -8.10
N LEU A 73 -10.44 -2.59 -8.94
CA LEU A 73 -11.41 -3.61 -8.55
C LEU A 73 -10.71 -4.67 -7.69
N LEU A 74 -11.09 -4.74 -6.42
CA LEU A 74 -10.55 -5.73 -5.50
C LEU A 74 -11.10 -7.13 -5.81
N GLN A 75 -10.28 -8.14 -5.59
CA GLN A 75 -10.62 -9.55 -5.82
C GLN A 75 -10.42 -10.35 -4.54
N ASP A 76 -11.16 -11.44 -4.40
CA ASP A 76 -10.95 -12.37 -3.30
C ASP A 76 -9.53 -12.93 -3.32
N GLY A 77 -8.89 -12.95 -2.15
CA GLY A 77 -7.52 -13.41 -2.01
C GLY A 77 -6.46 -12.33 -2.22
N ASP A 78 -6.86 -11.09 -2.56
CA ASP A 78 -5.91 -9.97 -2.59
C ASP A 78 -5.27 -9.77 -1.21
N VAL A 79 -3.97 -9.49 -1.22
CA VAL A 79 -3.27 -8.98 -0.05
C VAL A 79 -2.99 -7.50 -0.28
N ILE A 80 -3.37 -6.68 0.69
CA ILE A 80 -3.23 -5.23 0.62
C ILE A 80 -1.96 -4.82 1.36
N VAL A 81 -1.17 -3.94 0.76
CA VAL A 81 -0.03 -3.31 1.43
C VAL A 81 -0.31 -1.81 1.51
N PHE A 82 -0.63 -1.35 2.70
CA PHE A 82 -0.80 0.07 3.00
C PHE A 82 0.55 0.70 3.32
N LEU A 83 0.86 1.82 2.69
CA LEU A 83 2.14 2.51 2.78
C LEU A 83 1.94 3.97 3.18
N ASP A 84 2.61 4.38 4.25
CA ASP A 84 2.57 5.76 4.73
C ASP A 84 1.16 6.22 5.16
N ILE A 85 0.42 5.33 5.83
CA ILE A 85 -0.98 5.57 6.23
C ILE A 85 -1.14 5.29 7.73
N ALA A 86 -1.39 6.33 8.50
CA ALA A 86 -1.57 6.21 9.95
C ALA A 86 -2.95 5.67 10.36
N GLU A 87 -3.99 5.94 9.56
CA GLU A 87 -5.36 5.50 9.83
C GLU A 87 -6.17 5.37 8.53
N PRO A 88 -7.22 4.50 8.52
CA PRO A 88 -7.97 4.19 7.29
C PRO A 88 -8.54 5.39 6.54
N LYS A 89 -9.02 6.41 7.25
CA LYS A 89 -9.64 7.59 6.63
C LYS A 89 -8.68 8.35 5.71
N LEU A 90 -7.36 8.27 5.96
CA LEU A 90 -6.36 8.97 5.17
C LEU A 90 -6.21 8.39 3.76
N THR A 91 -6.70 7.19 3.51
CA THR A 91 -6.75 6.62 2.16
C THR A 91 -7.75 7.35 1.27
N GLY A 92 -8.80 7.93 1.85
CA GLY A 92 -9.95 8.47 1.12
C GLY A 92 -10.84 7.39 0.49
N LEU A 93 -10.69 6.11 0.89
CA LEU A 93 -11.34 4.96 0.26
C LEU A 93 -12.37 4.26 1.14
N LEU A 94 -12.67 4.79 2.34
CA LEU A 94 -13.59 4.16 3.29
C LEU A 94 -14.97 3.89 2.70
N ASP A 95 -15.51 4.82 1.93
CA ASP A 95 -16.86 4.69 1.35
C ASP A 95 -16.86 3.92 0.03
N SER A 96 -15.91 4.18 -0.84
CA SER A 96 -15.86 3.57 -2.19
C SER A 96 -15.31 2.14 -2.19
N HIS A 97 -14.41 1.83 -1.26
CA HIS A 97 -13.71 0.55 -1.19
C HIS A 97 -13.69 0.02 0.25
N SER A 98 -14.88 -0.06 0.87
CA SER A 98 -15.02 -0.48 2.28
C SER A 98 -14.45 -1.86 2.56
N GLN A 99 -14.44 -2.76 1.57
CA GLN A 99 -13.88 -4.11 1.70
C GLN A 99 -12.37 -4.12 2.01
N LEU A 100 -11.64 -3.04 1.72
CA LEU A 100 -10.23 -2.91 2.12
C LEU A 100 -10.01 -3.01 3.63
N PHE A 101 -11.03 -2.64 4.41
CA PHE A 101 -10.94 -2.46 5.86
C PHE A 101 -11.76 -3.50 6.63
N GLU A 102 -12.27 -4.53 5.94
CA GLU A 102 -12.95 -5.65 6.56
C GLU A 102 -11.96 -6.61 7.22
N ASP A 103 -12.36 -7.25 8.32
CA ASP A 103 -11.53 -8.21 9.05
C ASP A 103 -11.09 -9.41 8.18
N SER A 104 -11.88 -9.74 7.16
CA SER A 104 -11.57 -10.82 6.21
C SER A 104 -10.48 -10.46 5.21
N THR A 105 -10.18 -9.18 5.04
CA THR A 105 -9.15 -8.71 4.09
C THR A 105 -7.78 -8.75 4.76
N LEU A 106 -6.86 -9.51 4.16
CA LEU A 106 -5.49 -9.60 4.65
C LEU A 106 -4.70 -8.36 4.24
N SER A 107 -4.11 -7.69 5.22
CA SER A 107 -3.37 -6.45 4.96
C SER A 107 -2.11 -6.31 5.80
N ILE A 108 -1.16 -5.60 5.22
CA ILE A 108 0.10 -5.21 5.85
C ILE A 108 0.14 -3.68 5.87
N ASN A 109 0.32 -3.08 7.03
CA ASN A 109 0.50 -1.62 7.15
C ASN A 109 1.96 -1.31 7.46
N ILE A 110 2.61 -0.57 6.57
CA ILE A 110 4.01 -0.13 6.71
C ILE A 110 4.02 1.38 6.84
N ASP A 111 4.45 1.89 7.99
CA ASP A 111 4.35 3.31 8.29
C ASP A 111 5.38 3.73 9.34
N HIS A 112 5.59 5.04 9.47
CA HIS A 112 6.48 5.62 10.46
C HIS A 112 5.79 6.65 11.39
N HIS A 113 4.50 6.89 11.21
CA HIS A 113 3.79 7.87 12.05
C HIS A 113 3.54 7.31 13.45
N PRO A 114 3.93 8.06 14.53
CA PRO A 114 3.65 7.63 15.91
C PRO A 114 2.15 7.57 16.22
N THR A 115 1.31 8.22 15.42
CA THR A 115 -0.15 8.24 15.57
C THR A 115 -0.84 7.05 14.89
N ASN A 116 -0.10 6.11 14.32
CA ASN A 116 -0.66 4.96 13.62
C ASN A 116 -1.57 4.15 14.54
N VAL A 117 -2.74 3.78 14.05
CA VAL A 117 -3.76 3.04 14.82
C VAL A 117 -3.68 1.52 14.64
N ASN A 118 -2.65 1.01 13.96
CA ASN A 118 -2.39 -0.42 13.76
C ASN A 118 -3.59 -1.15 13.14
N PHE A 119 -4.11 -0.63 12.03
CA PHE A 119 -5.34 -1.14 11.40
C PHE A 119 -5.12 -2.32 10.44
N GLY A 120 -3.88 -2.67 10.12
CA GLY A 120 -3.57 -3.81 9.27
C GLY A 120 -3.66 -5.16 9.98
N THR A 121 -3.76 -6.24 9.22
CA THR A 121 -3.59 -7.59 9.78
C THR A 121 -2.20 -7.75 10.38
N VAL A 122 -1.19 -7.21 9.72
CA VAL A 122 0.18 -7.09 10.21
C VAL A 122 0.58 -5.62 10.14
N ASN A 123 1.17 -5.10 11.22
CA ASN A 123 1.58 -3.70 11.29
C ASN A 123 3.09 -3.61 11.52
N LEU A 124 3.78 -2.98 10.58
CA LEU A 124 5.23 -2.72 10.62
C LEU A 124 5.41 -1.22 10.77
N ILE A 125 5.38 -0.74 12.01
CA ILE A 125 5.40 0.69 12.32
C ILE A 125 6.71 1.02 13.02
N ASP A 126 7.49 1.92 12.43
CA ASP A 126 8.76 2.38 12.98
C ASP A 126 8.75 3.92 13.12
N PRO A 127 8.36 4.46 14.29
CA PRO A 127 8.29 5.91 14.49
C PRO A 127 9.63 6.62 14.44
N ASP A 128 10.74 5.89 14.51
CA ASP A 128 12.09 6.46 14.45
C ASP A 128 12.61 6.55 13.00
N ALA A 129 11.91 5.93 12.04
CA ALA A 129 12.28 6.04 10.63
C ALA A 129 11.95 7.43 10.06
N ALA A 130 12.81 7.91 9.16
CA ALA A 130 12.62 9.21 8.51
C ALA A 130 11.47 9.23 7.50
N SER A 131 11.13 8.07 6.94
CA SER A 131 10.09 7.90 5.91
C SER A 131 9.60 6.46 5.90
N ALA A 132 8.43 6.28 5.31
CA ALA A 132 7.94 4.94 5.07
C ALA A 132 8.69 4.29 3.89
#